data_55636079c8d32c3a9674d04be010003d
#
_entry.id   55636079c8d32c3a9674d04be010003d
#
_cell.length_a   1.000
_cell.length_b   1.000
_cell.length_c   1.000
_cell.angle_alpha   90.00
_cell.angle_beta   90.00
_cell.angle_gamma   90.00
#
_symmetry.space_group_name_H-M   'P 1'
#
loop_
_entity.id
_entity.type
_entity.pdbx_description
1 polymer ?
#
loop_
_entity_poly.entity_id
_entity_poly.type
_entity_poly.pdbx_seq_one_letter_code
_entity_poly.pdbx_strand_id
1 'polypeptide(L)'
;MATPLFVYGTLRDPDLLAGVLGRPLRADVALVAAAPGFRAVLYPNRVYPALLRAPGKVAAGLVLMDLSPFERDLLDAYEGEEYRRQVLPVMIGEELHEAEAYLPSIAIAIDAAPWSLEHWQTTHKSRVLRAECAAADQLRHKLIAIRMH
;
A
#
# COMPACT_ATOMS: atom_id res chain seq x y z
N MET A 1 -12.40 7.87 15.03
CA MET A 1 -12.06 6.71 14.18
C MET A 1 -10.91 7.05 13.26
N ALA A 2 -10.00 6.12 13.08
CA ALA A 2 -8.87 6.34 12.17
C ALA A 2 -9.35 6.37 10.71
N THR A 3 -8.75 7.25 9.92
CA THR A 3 -9.00 7.31 8.49
C THR A 3 -8.54 5.98 7.85
N PRO A 4 -9.32 5.38 6.96
CA PRO A 4 -8.92 4.13 6.32
C PRO A 4 -7.70 4.30 5.43
N LEU A 5 -7.02 3.21 5.13
CA LEU A 5 -5.83 3.20 4.28
C LEU A 5 -6.16 2.65 2.89
N PHE A 6 -5.85 3.43 1.86
CA PHE A 6 -5.99 2.99 0.48
C PHE A 6 -4.64 2.43 0.00
N VAL A 7 -4.64 1.16 -0.40
CA VAL A 7 -3.47 0.50 -0.96
C VAL A 7 -3.68 0.26 -2.45
N TYR A 8 -2.73 0.73 -3.25
CA TYR A 8 -2.81 0.65 -4.71
C TYR A 8 -1.73 -0.26 -5.32
N GLY A 9 -0.85 -0.77 -4.48
CA GLY A 9 0.34 -1.50 -4.91
C GLY A 9 0.37 -2.94 -4.46
N THR A 10 1.55 -3.39 -4.06
CA THR A 10 1.80 -4.79 -3.71
C THR A 10 1.03 -5.28 -2.50
N LEU A 11 0.63 -4.38 -1.59
CA LEU A 11 -0.21 -4.75 -0.45
C LEU A 11 -1.64 -5.17 -0.85
N ARG A 12 -2.00 -5.02 -2.12
CA ARG A 12 -3.24 -5.60 -2.66
C ARG A 12 -3.15 -7.11 -2.78
N ASP A 13 -1.94 -7.67 -2.78
CA ASP A 13 -1.73 -9.12 -2.80
C ASP A 13 -2.01 -9.67 -1.40
N PRO A 14 -2.95 -10.62 -1.25
CA PRO A 14 -3.33 -11.11 0.08
C PRO A 14 -2.21 -11.84 0.81
N ASP A 15 -1.31 -12.50 0.11
CA ASP A 15 -0.19 -13.19 0.76
C ASP A 15 0.82 -12.19 1.33
N LEU A 16 1.13 -11.14 0.56
CA LEU A 16 2.05 -10.12 1.03
C LEU A 16 1.43 -9.33 2.20
N LEU A 17 0.18 -8.94 2.06
CA LEU A 17 -0.51 -8.19 3.12
C LEU A 17 -0.54 -8.97 4.43
N ALA A 18 -0.91 -10.25 4.37
CA ALA A 18 -0.94 -11.12 5.55
C ALA A 18 0.46 -11.26 6.15
N GLY A 19 1.48 -11.43 5.32
CA GLY A 19 2.87 -11.55 5.78
C GLY A 19 3.40 -10.28 6.43
N VAL A 20 3.03 -9.12 5.90
CA VAL A 20 3.45 -7.83 6.47
C VAL A 20 2.74 -7.56 7.79
N LEU A 21 1.42 -7.74 7.84
CA LEU A 21 0.65 -7.50 9.06
C LEU A 21 0.85 -8.57 10.12
N GLY A 22 1.25 -9.79 9.73
CA GLY A 22 1.33 -10.92 10.63
C GLY A 22 -0.02 -11.59 10.88
N ARG A 23 -1.03 -11.24 10.09
CA ARG A 23 -2.37 -11.84 10.13
C ARG A 23 -3.09 -11.61 8.81
N PRO A 24 -3.99 -12.51 8.41
CA PRO A 24 -4.83 -12.23 7.25
C PRO A 24 -5.93 -11.22 7.59
N LEU A 25 -6.35 -10.43 6.60
CA LEU A 25 -7.51 -9.55 6.75
C LEU A 25 -8.75 -10.26 6.19
N ARG A 26 -9.88 -10.07 6.86
CA ARG A 26 -11.16 -10.56 6.35
C ARG A 26 -11.57 -9.75 5.12
N ALA A 27 -12.32 -10.38 4.23
CA ALA A 27 -12.78 -9.73 3.00
C ALA A 27 -13.67 -8.51 3.28
N ASP A 28 -14.40 -8.52 4.40
CA ASP A 28 -15.32 -7.43 4.74
C ASP A 28 -14.63 -6.16 5.23
N VAL A 29 -13.32 -6.20 5.52
CA VAL A 29 -12.54 -5.02 5.93
C VAL A 29 -11.48 -4.63 4.90
N ALA A 30 -11.49 -5.26 3.73
CA ALA A 30 -10.63 -4.92 2.60
C ALA A 30 -11.53 -4.68 1.38
N LEU A 31 -11.95 -3.45 1.19
CA LEU A 31 -12.98 -3.09 0.22
C LEU A 31 -12.37 -2.65 -1.10
N VAL A 32 -12.92 -3.14 -2.21
CA VAL A 32 -12.50 -2.69 -3.55
C VAL A 32 -12.76 -1.18 -3.65
N ALA A 33 -11.76 -0.45 -4.09
CA ALA A 33 -11.82 1.01 -4.18
C ALA A 33 -11.01 1.51 -5.37
N ALA A 34 -11.16 2.78 -5.67
CA ALA A 34 -10.45 3.42 -6.77
C ALA A 34 -10.15 4.88 -6.43
N ALA A 35 -8.97 5.36 -6.83
CA ALA A 35 -8.58 6.75 -6.64
C ALA A 35 -8.69 7.50 -7.97
N PRO A 36 -9.73 8.34 -8.17
CA PRO A 36 -9.85 9.12 -9.39
C PRO A 36 -8.77 10.21 -9.46
N GLY A 37 -8.26 10.45 -10.66
CA GLY A 37 -7.22 11.45 -10.87
C GLY A 37 -5.81 10.96 -10.59
N PHE A 38 -5.63 9.65 -10.48
CA PHE A 38 -4.33 9.03 -10.20
C PHE A 38 -4.10 7.79 -11.07
N ARG A 39 -2.85 7.41 -11.22
CA ARG A 39 -2.48 6.12 -11.81
C ARG A 39 -1.27 5.54 -11.09
N ALA A 40 -1.17 4.22 -11.06
CA ALA A 40 -0.02 3.52 -10.48
C ALA A 40 1.06 3.36 -11.55
N VAL A 41 2.27 3.77 -11.21
CA VAL A 41 3.43 3.70 -12.11
C VAL A 41 4.59 3.04 -11.38
N LEU A 42 5.60 2.57 -12.14
CA LEU A 42 6.78 2.00 -11.52
C LEU A 42 7.54 3.07 -10.73
N TYR A 43 7.84 2.76 -9.47
CA TYR A 43 8.76 3.57 -8.67
C TYR A 43 10.16 3.42 -9.30
N PRO A 44 10.92 4.50 -9.51
CA PRO A 44 12.22 4.40 -10.17
C PRO A 44 13.14 3.35 -9.55
N ASN A 45 13.63 2.44 -10.38
CA ASN A 45 14.54 1.36 -10.02
C ASN A 45 13.95 0.34 -9.02
N ARG A 46 12.62 0.25 -8.98
CA ARG A 46 11.92 -0.69 -8.09
C ARG A 46 10.90 -1.51 -8.87
N VAL A 47 10.45 -2.63 -8.27
CA VAL A 47 9.40 -3.48 -8.85
C VAL A 47 8.03 -3.19 -8.25
N TYR A 48 7.94 -2.28 -7.29
CA TYR A 48 6.69 -1.83 -6.68
C TYR A 48 6.33 -0.43 -7.19
N PRO A 49 5.09 0.00 -6.99
CA PRO A 49 4.63 1.22 -7.62
C PRO A 49 4.75 2.48 -6.78
N ALA A 50 4.58 3.59 -7.49
CA ALA A 50 4.25 4.88 -6.92
C ALA A 50 2.90 5.33 -7.47
N LEU A 51 2.18 6.15 -6.72
CA LEU A 51 0.93 6.73 -7.19
C LEU A 51 1.23 8.11 -7.76
N LEU A 52 0.85 8.31 -9.01
CA LEU A 52 1.11 9.55 -9.74
C LEU A 52 -0.22 10.25 -10.06
N ARG A 53 -0.28 11.57 -9.80
CA ARG A 53 -1.44 12.35 -10.20
C ARG A 53 -1.57 12.32 -11.73
N ALA A 54 -2.75 11.94 -12.20
CA ALA A 54 -3.02 11.78 -13.63
C ALA A 54 -4.49 12.10 -13.91
N PRO A 55 -4.81 13.37 -14.26
CA PRO A 55 -6.20 13.76 -14.51
C PRO A 55 -6.86 12.87 -15.56
N GLY A 56 -8.08 12.44 -15.28
CA GLY A 56 -8.83 11.55 -16.17
C GLY A 56 -8.53 10.08 -16.03
N LYS A 57 -7.54 9.71 -15.21
CA LYS A 57 -7.23 8.31 -14.93
C LYS A 57 -7.81 7.90 -13.59
N VAL A 58 -7.81 6.59 -13.33
CA VAL A 58 -8.32 6.03 -12.07
C VAL A 58 -7.37 4.91 -11.64
N ALA A 59 -6.88 4.98 -10.40
CA ALA A 59 -6.02 3.94 -9.85
C ALA A 59 -6.86 2.95 -9.05
N ALA A 60 -6.80 1.67 -9.40
CA ALA A 60 -7.49 0.61 -8.66
C ALA A 60 -6.74 0.28 -7.38
N GLY A 61 -7.48 -0.13 -6.36
CA GLY A 61 -6.87 -0.54 -5.10
C GLY A 61 -7.88 -1.13 -4.12
N LEU A 62 -7.45 -1.19 -2.86
CA LEU A 62 -8.29 -1.65 -1.75
C LEU A 62 -8.24 -0.60 -0.64
N VAL A 63 -9.36 -0.44 0.06
CA VAL A 63 -9.40 0.34 1.30
C VAL A 63 -9.40 -0.64 2.46
N LEU A 64 -8.44 -0.49 3.37
CA LEU A 64 -8.29 -1.32 4.56
C LEU A 64 -8.92 -0.60 5.74
N MET A 65 -9.94 -1.22 6.36
CA MET A 65 -10.80 -0.57 7.36
C MET A 65 -10.44 -0.90 8.80
N ASP A 66 -9.79 -2.02 9.05
CA ASP A 66 -9.66 -2.57 10.41
C ASP A 66 -8.20 -2.67 10.85
N LEU A 67 -7.42 -1.63 10.59
CA LEU A 67 -6.03 -1.59 11.01
C LEU A 67 -5.91 -0.97 12.40
N SER A 68 -5.17 -1.64 13.28
CA SER A 68 -4.87 -1.10 14.61
C SER A 68 -3.85 0.04 14.51
N PRO A 69 -3.73 0.88 15.56
CA PRO A 69 -2.66 1.89 15.60
C PRO A 69 -1.26 1.26 15.46
N PHE A 70 -1.03 0.09 16.06
CA PHE A 70 0.24 -0.62 15.91
C PHE A 70 0.49 -1.01 14.46
N GLU A 71 -0.53 -1.53 13.77
CA GLU A 71 -0.41 -1.92 12.37
C GLU A 71 -0.13 -0.71 11.47
N ARG A 72 -0.69 0.45 11.80
CA ARG A 72 -0.38 1.69 11.09
C ARG A 72 1.08 2.07 11.25
N ASP A 73 1.61 1.99 12.46
CA ASP A 73 3.02 2.27 12.73
C ASP A 73 3.92 1.28 11.99
N LEU A 74 3.53 0.01 11.96
CA LEU A 74 4.24 -1.03 11.24
C LEU A 74 4.30 -0.73 9.74
N LEU A 75 3.17 -0.33 9.15
CA LEU A 75 3.13 0.01 7.73
C LEU A 75 3.95 1.24 7.42
N ASP A 76 3.94 2.25 8.29
CA ASP A 76 4.79 3.43 8.12
C ASP A 76 6.27 3.02 8.09
N ALA A 77 6.68 2.14 8.98
CA ALA A 77 8.06 1.64 9.03
C ALA A 77 8.38 0.78 7.80
N TYR A 78 7.43 -0.05 7.37
CA TYR A 78 7.60 -0.92 6.20
C TYR A 78 7.76 -0.10 4.91
N GLU A 79 6.93 0.93 4.72
CA GLU A 79 7.01 1.79 3.55
C GLU A 79 8.25 2.70 3.58
N GLY A 80 8.69 3.07 4.78
CA GLY A 80 9.95 3.77 5.00
C GLY A 80 9.99 5.17 4.42
N GLU A 81 11.20 5.61 4.07
CA GLU A 81 11.43 6.97 3.58
C GLU A 81 11.05 7.17 2.12
N GLU A 82 10.77 6.09 1.41
CA GLU A 82 10.37 6.17 0.00
C GLU A 82 8.97 6.73 -0.17
N TYR A 83 8.15 6.71 0.88
CA TYR A 83 6.75 7.14 0.83
C TYR A 83 6.40 8.04 1.99
N ARG A 84 5.32 8.83 1.79
CA ARG A 84 4.68 9.63 2.83
C ARG A 84 3.18 9.38 2.79
N ARG A 85 2.55 9.24 3.96
CA ARG A 85 1.10 9.14 4.04
C ARG A 85 0.46 10.49 3.78
N GLN A 86 -0.52 10.51 2.88
CA GLN A 86 -1.33 11.69 2.59
C GLN A 86 -2.77 11.27 2.40
N VAL A 87 -3.69 12.16 2.75
CA VAL A 87 -5.12 11.94 2.54
C VAL A 87 -5.47 12.28 1.11
N LEU A 88 -6.27 11.42 0.49
CA LEU A 88 -6.80 11.68 -0.84
C LEU A 88 -8.21 11.10 -0.99
N PRO A 89 -8.99 11.59 -1.97
CA PRO A 89 -10.32 11.04 -2.20
C PRO A 89 -10.26 9.70 -2.92
N VAL A 90 -11.09 8.77 -2.46
CA VAL A 90 -11.24 7.45 -3.08
C VAL A 90 -12.72 7.13 -3.23
N MET A 91 -13.05 6.35 -4.25
CA MET A 91 -14.39 5.84 -4.46
C MET A 91 -14.49 4.43 -3.91
N ILE A 92 -15.46 4.19 -3.05
CA ILE A 92 -15.85 2.86 -2.60
C ILE A 92 -17.26 2.65 -3.13
N GLY A 93 -17.38 1.83 -4.16
CA GLY A 93 -18.64 1.76 -4.91
C GLY A 93 -18.91 3.12 -5.56
N GLU A 94 -20.08 3.69 -5.27
CA GLU A 94 -20.47 5.00 -5.80
C GLU A 94 -20.25 6.15 -4.82
N GLU A 95 -19.68 5.86 -3.64
CA GLU A 95 -19.48 6.86 -2.61
C GLU A 95 -18.03 7.35 -2.57
N LEU A 96 -17.88 8.66 -2.41
CA LEU A 96 -16.58 9.29 -2.27
C LEU A 96 -16.21 9.34 -0.79
N HIS A 97 -15.01 8.87 -0.47
CA HIS A 97 -14.48 8.84 0.91
C HIS A 97 -13.08 9.43 0.92
N GLU A 98 -12.65 9.86 2.11
CA GLU A 98 -11.26 10.20 2.32
C GLU A 98 -10.50 8.98 2.85
N ALA A 99 -9.30 8.74 2.31
CA ALA A 99 -8.43 7.68 2.78
C ALA A 99 -6.99 8.17 2.77
N GLU A 100 -6.16 7.60 3.64
CA GLU A 100 -4.74 7.82 3.58
C GLU A 100 -4.13 6.88 2.55
N ALA A 101 -3.07 7.34 1.87
CA ALA A 101 -2.31 6.52 0.93
C ALA A 101 -0.84 6.88 1.03
N TYR A 102 0.02 5.92 0.69
CA TYR A 102 1.46 6.14 0.68
C TYR A 102 1.86 6.70 -0.68
N LEU A 103 2.16 7.99 -0.73
CA LEU A 103 2.60 8.67 -1.94
C LEU A 103 4.12 8.75 -1.98
N PRO A 104 4.74 8.75 -3.17
CA PRO A 104 6.19 8.77 -3.26
C PRO A 104 6.78 10.04 -2.66
N SER A 105 7.92 9.88 -1.97
CA SER A 105 8.65 11.02 -1.38
C SER A 105 9.46 11.78 -2.41
N ILE A 106 9.62 11.23 -3.60
CA ILE A 106 10.39 11.86 -4.69
C ILE A 106 9.46 12.21 -5.85
N ALA A 107 9.92 13.11 -6.72
CA ALA A 107 9.19 13.43 -7.94
C ALA A 107 9.27 12.24 -8.91
N ILE A 108 8.13 11.90 -9.51
CA ILE A 108 8.03 10.82 -10.48
C ILE A 108 7.78 11.43 -11.85
N ALA A 109 8.47 10.92 -12.86
CA ALA A 109 8.30 11.41 -14.23
C ALA A 109 6.86 11.18 -14.71
N ILE A 110 6.29 12.17 -15.39
CA ILE A 110 4.92 12.12 -15.86
C ILE A 110 4.68 10.99 -16.87
N ASP A 111 5.74 10.55 -17.54
CA ASP A 111 5.70 9.46 -18.51
C ASP A 111 6.19 8.13 -17.94
N ALA A 112 6.28 8.01 -16.63
CA ALA A 112 6.70 6.77 -15.99
C ALA A 112 5.82 5.59 -16.44
N ALA A 113 6.44 4.42 -16.60
CA ALA A 113 5.75 3.24 -17.09
C ALA A 113 4.67 2.78 -16.11
N PRO A 114 3.53 2.27 -16.60
CA PRO A 114 2.47 1.79 -15.72
C PRO A 114 2.91 0.56 -14.95
N TRP A 115 2.39 0.44 -13.73
CA TRP A 115 2.57 -0.73 -12.88
C TRP A 115 1.26 -1.49 -12.78
N SER A 116 1.30 -2.83 -12.79
CA SER A 116 0.13 -3.65 -12.56
C SER A 116 0.40 -4.73 -11.52
N LEU A 117 -0.61 -5.02 -10.72
CA LEU A 117 -0.53 -6.09 -9.71
C LEU A 117 -0.32 -7.45 -10.38
N GLU A 118 -1.04 -7.71 -11.46
CA GLU A 118 -0.93 -8.98 -12.20
C GLU A 118 0.50 -9.23 -12.68
N HIS A 119 1.13 -8.22 -13.27
CA HIS A 119 2.52 -8.34 -13.73
C HIS A 119 3.46 -8.61 -12.56
N TRP A 120 3.29 -7.91 -11.45
CA TRP A 120 4.10 -8.13 -10.26
C TRP A 120 3.91 -9.55 -9.72
N GLN A 121 2.66 -10.03 -9.65
CA GLN A 121 2.37 -11.38 -9.15
C GLN A 121 2.98 -12.46 -10.04
N THR A 122 2.96 -12.29 -11.35
CA THR A 122 3.47 -13.30 -12.28
C THR A 122 4.98 -13.24 -12.47
N THR A 123 5.59 -12.06 -12.32
CA THR A 123 7.00 -11.85 -12.64
C THR A 123 7.89 -11.74 -11.42
N HIS A 124 7.44 -11.08 -10.35
CA HIS A 124 8.30 -10.70 -9.23
C HIS A 124 7.95 -11.36 -7.89
N LYS A 125 6.67 -11.65 -7.65
CA LYS A 125 6.19 -12.11 -6.33
C LYS A 125 7.00 -13.28 -5.78
N SER A 126 7.22 -14.32 -6.58
CA SER A 126 7.89 -15.53 -6.10
C SER A 126 9.32 -15.27 -5.62
N ARG A 127 9.98 -14.23 -6.17
CA ARG A 127 11.35 -13.87 -5.78
C ARG A 127 11.40 -12.99 -4.54
N VAL A 128 10.40 -12.15 -4.32
CA VAL A 128 10.48 -11.10 -3.30
C VAL A 128 9.62 -11.35 -2.07
N LEU A 129 8.60 -12.18 -2.16
CA LEU A 129 7.61 -12.36 -1.08
C LEU A 129 8.26 -12.76 0.25
N ARG A 130 9.14 -13.76 0.23
CA ARG A 130 9.79 -14.26 1.44
C ARG A 130 10.63 -13.17 2.12
N ALA A 131 11.41 -12.43 1.34
CA ALA A 131 12.27 -11.38 1.86
C ALA A 131 11.44 -10.22 2.43
N GLU A 132 10.36 -9.85 1.76
CA GLU A 132 9.47 -8.79 2.23
C GLU A 132 8.77 -9.17 3.53
N CYS A 133 8.29 -10.40 3.64
CA CYS A 133 7.64 -10.88 4.86
C CYS A 133 8.65 -10.96 6.02
N ALA A 134 9.89 -11.39 5.74
CA ALA A 134 10.94 -11.45 6.75
C ALA A 134 11.32 -10.04 7.24
N ALA A 135 11.42 -9.08 6.34
CA ALA A 135 11.72 -7.69 6.71
C ALA A 135 10.61 -7.10 7.59
N ALA A 136 9.35 -7.35 7.23
CA ALA A 136 8.22 -6.89 8.02
C ALA A 136 8.19 -7.54 9.41
N ASP A 137 8.55 -8.82 9.49
CA ASP A 137 8.63 -9.54 10.75
C ASP A 137 9.68 -8.92 11.68
N GLN A 138 10.83 -8.54 11.16
CA GLN A 138 11.87 -7.84 11.93
C GLN A 138 11.39 -6.47 12.41
N LEU A 139 10.69 -5.72 11.55
CA LEU A 139 10.11 -4.43 11.95
C LEU A 139 9.09 -4.60 13.06
N ARG A 140 8.26 -5.63 12.97
CA ARG A 140 7.25 -5.94 13.98
C ARG A 140 7.89 -6.20 15.33
N HIS A 141 8.93 -7.02 15.37
CA HIS A 141 9.67 -7.32 16.59
C HIS A 141 10.31 -6.06 17.18
N LYS A 142 10.90 -5.22 16.34
CA LYS A 142 11.52 -3.96 16.75
C LYS A 142 10.50 -3.01 17.39
N LEU A 143 9.34 -2.86 16.78
CA LEU A 143 8.29 -1.97 17.28
C LEU A 143 7.71 -2.49 18.59
N ILE A 144 7.54 -3.80 18.74
CA ILE A 144 7.10 -4.41 20.00
C ILE A 144 8.12 -4.12 21.10
N ALA A 145 9.42 -4.29 20.83
CA ALA A 145 10.47 -4.02 21.80
C ALA A 145 10.47 -2.56 22.26
N ILE A 146 10.27 -1.62 21.35
CA ILE A 146 10.20 -0.20 21.67
C ILE A 146 8.99 0.08 22.58
N ARG A 147 7.84 -0.53 22.30
CA ARG A 147 6.62 -0.33 23.09
C ARG A 147 6.70 -0.92 24.50
N MET A 148 7.58 -1.88 24.72
CA MET A 148 7.79 -2.51 26.02
C MET A 148 8.73 -1.72 26.93
N HIS A 149 9.34 -0.68 26.42
CA HIS A 149 10.18 0.23 27.17
C HIS A 149 9.51 1.61 27.25
#